data_8e13621f28dc6d3b9031352d6c228b60
#
_entry.id   8e13621f28dc6d3b9031352d6c228b60
#
_cell.length_a   1.000
_cell.length_b   1.000
_cell.length_c   1.000
_cell.angle_alpha   90.00
_cell.angle_beta   90.00
_cell.angle_gamma   90.00
#
_symmetry.space_group_name_H-M   'P 1'
#
loop_
_entity.id
_entity.type
_entity.pdbx_description
1 polymer ?
#
loop_
_entity_poly.entity_id
_entity_poly.type
_entity_poly.pdbx_seq_one_letter_code
_entity_poly.pdbx_strand_id
1 'polypeptide(L)'
;PCPPRRVLVPLTPGKPCVTKGKFTLLSYNLLADLYATGDQFGYCPPWALAWPYRKLNLLKELLAYDADIMCLQEVQSNHFQDFLAPELQKAGYTAIYKKKTTELYTRNAYAIDGCATFFKRDRFALVKKYEVEFNKAALSLADAFPADQKKAALNRLLKDNVALIAVLEALEPPFADGGGPSGGSRRQLVCVANTHIHSNPELNDVKLWQVHTLLKGLEKIAASADIPMLVAGDFNTIPGSAAHSMLVKGSVQPANPELANDPLGILRPASKLQHQLPLASAYSAVAACPDADHGSQRQKRRLDSATGEPKFTNITKDFRGTLDYILYTTDSLVPAAALELPDESECRSKSNAGLPNDSWSSDHVALMVEFCYVQPSGAAAASGASS
;
A
#
# COMPACT_ATOMS: atom_id res chain seq x y z
N PRO A 1 -21.33 -16.96 0.15
CA PRO A 1 -19.99 -17.35 -0.27
C PRO A 1 -18.94 -16.38 0.29
N CYS A 2 -17.72 -16.83 0.44
CA CYS A 2 -16.56 -16.04 0.89
C CYS A 2 -15.39 -16.36 -0.02
N PRO A 3 -14.40 -15.48 -0.13
CA PRO A 3 -13.15 -15.81 -0.78
C PRO A 3 -12.54 -17.07 -0.15
N PRO A 4 -11.82 -17.89 -0.90
CA PRO A 4 -11.06 -18.99 -0.36
C PRO A 4 -10.13 -18.51 0.76
N ARG A 5 -9.97 -19.33 1.79
CA ARG A 5 -9.07 -19.00 2.90
C ARG A 5 -7.64 -18.89 2.37
N ARG A 6 -7.01 -17.75 2.63
CA ARG A 6 -5.61 -17.48 2.30
C ARG A 6 -4.78 -17.52 3.58
N VAL A 7 -3.57 -18.04 3.51
CA VAL A 7 -2.66 -18.19 4.65
C VAL A 7 -1.38 -17.40 4.44
N LEU A 8 -0.72 -17.06 5.53
CA LEU A 8 0.64 -16.51 5.49
C LEU A 8 1.62 -17.63 5.17
N VAL A 9 2.38 -17.47 4.09
CA VAL A 9 3.45 -18.39 3.67
C VAL A 9 4.75 -17.87 4.26
N PRO A 10 5.42 -18.66 5.15
CA PRO A 10 6.68 -18.26 5.74
C PRO A 10 7.78 -18.04 4.70
N LEU A 11 8.65 -17.07 4.96
CA LEU A 11 9.83 -16.76 4.17
C LEU A 11 11.08 -17.02 5.00
N THR A 12 12.17 -17.45 4.34
CA THR A 12 13.48 -17.46 4.97
C THR A 12 14.02 -16.03 5.00
N PRO A 13 14.25 -15.43 6.18
CA PRO A 13 14.75 -14.07 6.27
C PRO A 13 16.10 -13.92 5.54
N GLY A 14 16.23 -12.93 4.70
CA GLY A 14 17.47 -12.61 3.97
C GLY A 14 18.55 -11.96 4.84
N LYS A 15 18.22 -11.59 6.08
CA LYS A 15 19.11 -10.96 7.05
C LYS A 15 18.76 -11.44 8.46
N PRO A 16 19.72 -11.40 9.41
CA PRO A 16 19.41 -11.62 10.82
C PRO A 16 18.33 -10.65 11.30
N CYS A 17 17.29 -11.18 11.91
CA CYS A 17 16.15 -10.38 12.37
C CYS A 17 15.65 -10.85 13.73
N VAL A 18 14.92 -9.94 14.40
CA VAL A 18 14.31 -10.17 15.70
C VAL A 18 12.82 -10.43 15.51
N THR A 19 12.35 -11.57 16.02
CA THR A 19 10.94 -11.99 15.91
C THR A 19 10.04 -11.35 16.96
N LYS A 20 10.60 -10.87 18.08
CA LYS A 20 9.87 -10.11 19.08
C LYS A 20 9.34 -8.83 18.45
N GLY A 21 8.08 -8.52 18.67
CA GLY A 21 7.44 -7.32 18.11
C GLY A 21 7.14 -7.40 16.61
N LYS A 22 7.32 -8.57 15.97
CA LYS A 22 6.92 -8.77 14.56
C LYS A 22 5.46 -8.37 14.36
N PHE A 23 5.12 -7.88 13.19
CA PHE A 23 3.78 -7.38 12.89
C PHE A 23 3.42 -7.61 11.44
N THR A 24 2.12 -7.65 11.16
CA THR A 24 1.56 -7.78 9.80
C THR A 24 1.03 -6.45 9.31
N LEU A 25 1.25 -6.16 8.04
CA LEU A 25 0.66 -5.02 7.34
C LEU A 25 -0.10 -5.53 6.11
N LEU A 26 -1.36 -5.12 6.01
CA LEU A 26 -2.26 -5.40 4.90
C LEU A 26 -2.47 -4.13 4.08
N SER A 27 -2.51 -4.26 2.75
CA SER A 27 -2.98 -3.23 1.83
C SER A 27 -4.10 -3.78 0.97
N TYR A 28 -5.23 -3.07 0.90
CA TYR A 28 -6.40 -3.52 0.20
C TYR A 28 -7.26 -2.36 -0.31
N ASN A 29 -7.44 -2.27 -1.61
CA ASN A 29 -8.45 -1.42 -2.23
C ASN A 29 -9.80 -2.14 -2.14
N LEU A 30 -10.77 -1.56 -1.41
CA LEU A 30 -12.05 -2.19 -1.09
C LEU A 30 -13.10 -2.04 -2.19
N LEU A 31 -12.86 -1.27 -3.23
CA LEU A 31 -13.84 -0.82 -4.21
C LEU A 31 -14.96 -0.02 -3.55
N ALA A 32 -14.88 1.30 -3.59
CA ALA A 32 -15.92 2.17 -3.07
C ALA A 32 -17.24 1.96 -3.81
N ASP A 33 -18.35 2.02 -3.09
CA ASP A 33 -19.67 1.81 -3.68
C ASP A 33 -19.99 2.81 -4.80
N LEU A 34 -19.47 4.04 -4.70
CA LEU A 34 -19.61 5.05 -5.74
C LEU A 34 -19.00 4.63 -7.10
N TYR A 35 -18.03 3.70 -7.10
CA TYR A 35 -17.41 3.14 -8.31
C TYR A 35 -17.93 1.74 -8.65
N ALA A 36 -18.61 1.07 -7.74
CA ALA A 36 -19.19 -0.26 -7.93
C ALA A 36 -20.50 -0.20 -8.70
N THR A 37 -20.43 0.18 -9.98
CA THR A 37 -21.59 0.41 -10.85
C THR A 37 -21.83 -0.77 -11.79
N GLY A 38 -23.11 -0.98 -12.16
CA GLY A 38 -23.49 -1.97 -13.13
C GLY A 38 -22.89 -1.74 -14.53
N ASP A 39 -22.63 -0.48 -14.88
CA ASP A 39 -22.00 -0.14 -16.18
C ASP A 39 -20.55 -0.67 -16.23
N GLN A 40 -19.83 -0.59 -15.13
CA GLN A 40 -18.45 -1.04 -15.06
C GLN A 40 -18.32 -2.53 -14.73
N PHE A 41 -19.20 -3.06 -13.87
CA PHE A 41 -19.16 -4.42 -13.35
C PHE A 41 -20.45 -5.21 -13.67
N GLY A 42 -21.00 -5.02 -14.87
CA GLY A 42 -22.25 -5.67 -15.31
C GLY A 42 -22.21 -7.20 -15.34
N TYR A 43 -21.02 -7.79 -15.27
CA TYR A 43 -20.83 -9.24 -15.13
C TYR A 43 -21.01 -9.74 -13.70
N CYS A 44 -20.92 -8.86 -12.71
CA CYS A 44 -21.16 -9.20 -11.30
C CYS A 44 -22.68 -9.22 -11.04
N PRO A 45 -23.21 -10.24 -10.37
CA PRO A 45 -24.62 -10.24 -9.99
C PRO A 45 -24.97 -8.96 -9.20
N PRO A 46 -26.09 -8.29 -9.51
CA PRO A 46 -26.43 -7.01 -8.86
C PRO A 46 -26.47 -7.09 -7.32
N TRP A 47 -26.95 -8.20 -6.78
CA TRP A 47 -26.99 -8.42 -5.32
C TRP A 47 -25.60 -8.56 -4.71
N ALA A 48 -24.65 -9.13 -5.44
CA ALA A 48 -23.25 -9.29 -5.00
C ALA A 48 -22.45 -7.98 -5.15
N LEU A 49 -22.84 -7.11 -6.09
CA LEU A 49 -22.23 -5.80 -6.31
C LEU A 49 -22.74 -4.75 -5.29
N ALA A 50 -23.94 -4.95 -4.73
CA ALA A 50 -24.57 -4.03 -3.82
C ALA A 50 -23.82 -3.92 -2.47
N TRP A 51 -23.70 -2.70 -1.94
CA TRP A 51 -22.99 -2.42 -0.70
C TRP A 51 -23.48 -3.22 0.51
N PRO A 52 -24.79 -3.44 0.73
CA PRO A 52 -25.26 -4.25 1.86
C PRO A 52 -24.66 -5.66 1.90
N TYR A 53 -24.41 -6.27 0.76
CA TYR A 53 -23.71 -7.56 0.67
C TYR A 53 -22.21 -7.40 0.81
N ARG A 54 -21.61 -6.50 0.03
CA ARG A 54 -20.15 -6.32 -0.02
C ARG A 54 -19.55 -5.93 1.31
N LYS A 55 -20.18 -5.02 2.05
CA LYS A 55 -19.68 -4.58 3.36
C LYS A 55 -19.50 -5.73 4.35
N LEU A 56 -20.44 -6.69 4.38
CA LEU A 56 -20.37 -7.84 5.28
C LEU A 56 -19.29 -8.82 4.84
N ASN A 57 -19.17 -9.05 3.53
CA ASN A 57 -18.14 -9.93 2.98
C ASN A 57 -16.75 -9.36 3.14
N LEU A 58 -16.56 -8.06 2.90
CA LEU A 58 -15.30 -7.35 3.13
C LEU A 58 -14.90 -7.36 4.62
N LEU A 59 -15.83 -7.07 5.51
CA LEU A 59 -15.56 -7.10 6.96
C LEU A 59 -15.11 -8.50 7.39
N LYS A 60 -15.80 -9.54 6.92
CA LYS A 60 -15.44 -10.92 7.22
C LYS A 60 -14.06 -11.28 6.72
N GLU A 61 -13.69 -10.82 5.53
CA GLU A 61 -12.35 -11.01 4.95
C GLU A 61 -11.27 -10.29 5.78
N LEU A 62 -11.49 -9.03 6.11
CA LEU A 62 -10.56 -8.23 6.92
C LEU A 62 -10.34 -8.84 8.31
N LEU A 63 -11.41 -9.28 8.97
CA LEU A 63 -11.31 -9.93 10.28
C LEU A 63 -10.59 -11.29 10.21
N ALA A 64 -10.76 -12.02 9.11
CA ALA A 64 -10.07 -13.30 8.91
C ALA A 64 -8.56 -13.12 8.71
N TYR A 65 -8.12 -12.04 8.07
CA TYR A 65 -6.70 -11.72 7.94
C TYR A 65 -6.06 -11.26 9.26
N ASP A 66 -6.83 -10.65 10.13
CA ASP A 66 -6.40 -10.21 11.47
C ASP A 66 -5.07 -9.45 11.46
N ALA A 67 -4.89 -8.58 10.47
CA ALA A 67 -3.66 -7.80 10.32
C ALA A 67 -3.47 -6.81 11.49
N ASP A 68 -2.22 -6.59 11.88
CA ASP A 68 -1.88 -5.60 12.92
C ASP A 68 -2.08 -4.16 12.42
N ILE A 69 -1.75 -3.92 11.14
CA ILE A 69 -1.94 -2.64 10.46
C ILE A 69 -2.64 -2.90 9.12
N MET A 70 -3.68 -2.13 8.81
CA MET A 70 -4.41 -2.21 7.55
C MET A 70 -4.40 -0.86 6.84
N CYS A 71 -3.87 -0.83 5.61
CA CYS A 71 -3.95 0.31 4.69
C CYS A 71 -5.04 0.04 3.67
N LEU A 72 -6.16 0.73 3.78
CA LEU A 72 -7.33 0.55 2.94
C LEU A 72 -7.50 1.75 2.00
N GLN A 73 -7.83 1.48 0.75
CA GLN A 73 -8.11 2.50 -0.26
C GLN A 73 -9.56 2.34 -0.76
N GLU A 74 -10.07 3.35 -1.41
CA GLU A 74 -11.47 3.44 -1.82
C GLU A 74 -12.44 3.17 -0.68
N VAL A 75 -12.16 3.80 0.46
CA VAL A 75 -13.05 3.77 1.62
C VAL A 75 -13.98 4.99 1.53
N GLN A 76 -15.25 4.74 1.22
CA GLN A 76 -16.24 5.81 1.09
C GLN A 76 -16.54 6.42 2.47
N SER A 77 -16.60 7.75 2.54
CA SER A 77 -16.61 8.49 3.80
C SER A 77 -17.76 8.10 4.73
N ASN A 78 -18.99 8.02 4.21
CA ASN A 78 -20.15 7.58 4.99
C ASN A 78 -20.03 6.13 5.44
N HIS A 79 -19.52 5.23 4.58
CA HIS A 79 -19.31 3.82 4.92
C HIS A 79 -18.20 3.62 5.95
N PHE A 80 -17.20 4.49 5.94
CA PHE A 80 -16.19 4.53 7.01
C PHE A 80 -16.82 4.88 8.36
N GLN A 81 -17.61 5.95 8.41
CA GLN A 81 -18.21 6.45 9.65
C GLN A 81 -19.29 5.52 10.20
N ASP A 82 -20.16 5.02 9.31
CA ASP A 82 -21.37 4.29 9.71
C ASP A 82 -21.14 2.79 9.90
N PHE A 83 -20.07 2.23 9.33
CA PHE A 83 -19.87 0.79 9.33
C PHE A 83 -18.44 0.35 9.63
N LEU A 84 -17.45 0.69 8.78
CA LEU A 84 -16.09 0.12 8.90
C LEU A 84 -15.39 0.51 10.20
N ALA A 85 -15.39 1.80 10.54
CA ALA A 85 -14.74 2.27 11.76
C ALA A 85 -15.40 1.68 13.02
N PRO A 86 -16.73 1.71 13.20
CA PRO A 86 -17.38 1.08 14.35
C PRO A 86 -17.11 -0.43 14.46
N GLU A 87 -17.21 -1.17 13.36
CA GLU A 87 -17.04 -2.63 13.39
C GLU A 87 -15.59 -3.04 13.67
N LEU A 88 -14.62 -2.38 13.05
CA LEU A 88 -13.21 -2.66 13.29
C LEU A 88 -12.73 -2.14 14.66
N GLN A 89 -13.36 -1.09 15.19
CA GLN A 89 -13.12 -0.62 16.56
C GLN A 89 -13.53 -1.67 17.60
N LYS A 90 -14.66 -2.34 17.39
CA LYS A 90 -15.06 -3.48 18.22
C LYS A 90 -14.07 -4.63 18.19
N ALA A 91 -13.39 -4.81 17.05
CA ALA A 91 -12.36 -5.83 16.86
C ALA A 91 -10.96 -5.41 17.38
N GLY A 92 -10.83 -4.25 18.01
CA GLY A 92 -9.59 -3.82 18.64
C GLY A 92 -8.74 -2.82 17.84
N TYR A 93 -9.28 -2.24 16.76
CA TYR A 93 -8.56 -1.28 15.94
C TYR A 93 -8.84 0.17 16.32
N THR A 94 -7.83 1.00 16.11
CA THR A 94 -7.96 2.46 16.02
C THR A 94 -7.79 2.85 14.56
N ALA A 95 -8.50 3.89 14.12
CA ALA A 95 -8.48 4.33 12.74
C ALA A 95 -8.05 5.78 12.59
N ILE A 96 -7.36 6.08 11.51
CA ILE A 96 -7.21 7.41 10.93
C ILE A 96 -7.73 7.38 9.49
N TYR A 97 -8.23 8.50 9.02
CA TYR A 97 -8.88 8.60 7.72
C TYR A 97 -8.55 9.92 7.02
N LYS A 98 -8.29 9.85 5.73
CA LYS A 98 -8.15 11.02 4.86
C LYS A 98 -9.01 10.85 3.62
N LYS A 99 -10.07 11.64 3.49
CA LYS A 99 -10.88 11.69 2.27
C LYS A 99 -10.15 12.44 1.15
N LYS A 100 -10.48 12.09 -0.10
CA LYS A 100 -10.10 12.86 -1.27
C LYS A 100 -10.60 14.31 -1.16
N THR A 101 -10.32 15.13 -2.14
CA THR A 101 -10.62 16.57 -2.08
C THR A 101 -11.85 16.98 -2.88
N THR A 102 -12.41 16.08 -3.69
CA THR A 102 -13.56 16.36 -4.56
C THR A 102 -14.66 15.32 -4.33
N GLU A 103 -15.86 15.79 -3.99
CA GLU A 103 -17.05 14.95 -3.93
C GLU A 103 -17.62 14.70 -5.32
N LEU A 104 -18.10 13.49 -5.54
CA LEU A 104 -18.76 13.09 -6.78
C LEU A 104 -20.26 12.98 -6.56
N TYR A 105 -21.05 13.56 -7.47
CA TYR A 105 -22.50 13.40 -7.47
C TYR A 105 -22.88 12.12 -8.20
N THR A 106 -23.43 11.16 -7.49
CA THR A 106 -23.84 9.88 -8.03
C THR A 106 -25.09 9.36 -7.32
N ARG A 107 -25.98 8.69 -8.04
CA ARG A 107 -27.21 8.10 -7.45
C ARG A 107 -27.99 9.08 -6.59
N ASN A 108 -28.14 10.33 -7.07
CA ASN A 108 -28.83 11.44 -6.40
C ASN A 108 -28.24 11.87 -5.04
N ALA A 109 -26.95 11.62 -4.82
CA ALA A 109 -26.24 12.04 -3.62
C ALA A 109 -24.77 12.38 -3.93
N TYR A 110 -24.17 13.19 -3.08
CA TYR A 110 -22.73 13.41 -3.09
C TYR A 110 -22.03 12.30 -2.30
N ALA A 111 -20.96 11.77 -2.87
CA ALA A 111 -20.14 10.76 -2.23
C ALA A 111 -18.66 11.04 -2.47
N ILE A 112 -17.83 10.66 -1.52
CA ILE A 112 -16.38 10.80 -1.56
C ILE A 112 -15.73 9.61 -0.88
N ASP A 113 -14.65 9.12 -1.48
CA ASP A 113 -13.81 8.08 -0.90
C ASP A 113 -12.47 8.61 -0.41
N GLY A 114 -11.70 7.78 0.23
CA GLY A 114 -10.39 8.14 0.74
C GLY A 114 -9.59 6.93 1.20
N CYS A 115 -8.49 7.22 1.87
CA CYS A 115 -7.61 6.23 2.49
C CYS A 115 -7.89 6.15 4.00
N ALA A 116 -8.04 4.92 4.51
CA ALA A 116 -8.16 4.64 5.92
C ALA A 116 -7.01 3.73 6.38
N THR A 117 -6.39 4.07 7.48
CA THR A 117 -5.38 3.23 8.12
C THR A 117 -5.88 2.80 9.48
N PHE A 118 -5.97 1.49 9.68
CA PHE A 118 -6.37 0.86 10.94
C PHE A 118 -5.15 0.20 11.56
N PHE A 119 -5.01 0.29 12.86
CA PHE A 119 -3.97 -0.41 13.60
C PHE A 119 -4.51 -0.94 14.93
N LYS A 120 -4.04 -2.11 15.35
CA LYS A 120 -4.42 -2.70 16.64
C LYS A 120 -3.93 -1.81 17.78
N ARG A 121 -4.83 -1.33 18.62
CA ARG A 121 -4.52 -0.42 19.72
C ARG A 121 -3.76 -1.06 20.85
N ASP A 122 -3.75 -2.38 20.96
CA ASP A 122 -2.92 -3.13 21.90
C ASP A 122 -1.48 -3.36 21.39
N ARG A 123 -1.23 -3.08 20.10
CA ARG A 123 0.07 -3.25 19.47
C ARG A 123 0.76 -1.94 19.14
N PHE A 124 -0.01 -0.90 18.79
CA PHE A 124 0.51 0.38 18.31
C PHE A 124 -0.26 1.56 18.90
N ALA A 125 0.47 2.68 19.10
CA ALA A 125 -0.10 3.96 19.45
C ALA A 125 0.27 4.99 18.38
N LEU A 126 -0.67 5.87 18.02
CA LEU A 126 -0.42 6.96 17.08
C LEU A 126 0.42 8.05 17.74
N VAL A 127 1.57 8.35 17.16
CA VAL A 127 2.45 9.45 17.59
C VAL A 127 2.19 10.70 16.77
N LYS A 128 2.10 10.55 15.45
CA LYS A 128 1.88 11.67 14.53
C LYS A 128 1.19 11.20 13.25
N LYS A 129 0.38 12.09 12.68
CA LYS A 129 -0.32 11.91 11.42
C LYS A 129 0.07 13.01 10.46
N TYR A 130 0.33 12.66 9.20
CA TYR A 130 0.48 13.61 8.09
C TYR A 130 -0.54 13.29 7.01
N GLU A 131 -1.13 14.31 6.45
CA GLU A 131 -2.06 14.22 5.34
C GLU A 131 -1.45 14.89 4.12
N VAL A 132 -1.38 14.17 2.99
CA VAL A 132 -0.87 14.69 1.72
C VAL A 132 -2.05 14.84 0.78
N GLU A 133 -2.31 16.08 0.39
CA GLU A 133 -3.23 16.42 -0.70
C GLU A 133 -2.39 16.79 -1.93
N PHE A 134 -2.37 15.93 -2.94
CA PHE A 134 -1.58 16.20 -4.15
C PHE A 134 -2.04 17.47 -4.87
N ASN A 135 -3.29 17.86 -4.70
CA ASN A 135 -3.80 19.13 -5.21
C ASN A 135 -3.09 20.36 -4.63
N LYS A 136 -2.71 20.33 -3.35
CA LYS A 136 -1.93 21.43 -2.74
C LYS A 136 -0.55 21.53 -3.37
N ALA A 137 0.10 20.41 -3.61
CA ALA A 137 1.38 20.36 -4.31
C ALA A 137 1.25 20.82 -5.77
N ALA A 138 0.15 20.46 -6.45
CA ALA A 138 -0.15 20.88 -7.81
C ALA A 138 -0.35 22.41 -7.91
N LEU A 139 -1.07 23.01 -6.97
CA LEU A 139 -1.27 24.48 -6.92
C LEU A 139 0.08 25.19 -6.76
N SER A 140 0.91 24.71 -5.83
CA SER A 140 2.24 25.27 -5.60
C SER A 140 3.14 25.14 -6.85
N LEU A 141 3.10 24.00 -7.55
CA LEU A 141 3.86 23.80 -8.78
C LEU A 141 3.35 24.69 -9.90
N ALA A 142 2.03 24.86 -10.05
CA ALA A 142 1.42 25.67 -11.09
C ALA A 142 1.78 27.16 -10.97
N ASP A 143 2.11 27.66 -9.79
CA ASP A 143 2.56 29.03 -9.58
C ASP A 143 3.91 29.32 -10.24
N ALA A 144 4.71 28.29 -10.55
CA ALA A 144 5.97 28.42 -11.29
C ALA A 144 5.78 28.51 -12.82
N PHE A 145 4.56 28.25 -13.32
CA PHE A 145 4.26 28.32 -14.76
C PHE A 145 3.92 29.75 -15.20
N PRO A 146 4.24 30.13 -16.45
CA PRO A 146 3.75 31.35 -17.06
C PRO A 146 2.22 31.46 -17.00
N ALA A 147 1.69 32.67 -16.90
CA ALA A 147 0.24 32.88 -16.68
C ALA A 147 -0.65 32.26 -17.76
N ASP A 148 -0.19 32.23 -19.01
CA ASP A 148 -0.87 31.61 -20.15
C ASP A 148 -0.89 30.08 -20.09
N GLN A 149 0.06 29.45 -19.40
CA GLN A 149 0.17 28.00 -19.26
C GLN A 149 -0.42 27.48 -17.93
N LYS A 150 -0.62 28.35 -16.95
CA LYS A 150 -1.06 27.97 -15.60
C LYS A 150 -2.39 27.21 -15.62
N LYS A 151 -3.36 27.62 -16.45
CA LYS A 151 -4.65 26.94 -16.55
C LYS A 151 -4.52 25.51 -17.09
N ALA A 152 -3.69 25.31 -18.12
CA ALA A 152 -3.44 23.98 -18.68
C ALA A 152 -2.71 23.08 -17.67
N ALA A 153 -1.74 23.62 -16.93
CA ALA A 153 -1.04 22.92 -15.87
C ALA A 153 -2.00 22.46 -14.77
N LEU A 154 -2.86 23.32 -14.28
CA LEU A 154 -3.85 23.00 -13.26
C LEU A 154 -4.84 21.94 -13.76
N ASN A 155 -5.38 22.06 -14.97
CA ASN A 155 -6.28 21.07 -15.54
C ASN A 155 -5.67 19.66 -15.60
N ARG A 156 -4.35 19.56 -15.84
CA ARG A 156 -3.67 18.29 -15.90
C ARG A 156 -3.31 17.75 -14.51
N LEU A 157 -2.83 18.59 -13.60
CA LEU A 157 -2.27 18.19 -12.31
C LEU A 157 -3.30 18.07 -11.18
N LEU A 158 -4.39 18.85 -11.22
CA LEU A 158 -5.42 18.79 -10.20
C LEU A 158 -6.19 17.48 -10.30
N LYS A 159 -5.78 16.53 -9.47
CA LYS A 159 -6.40 15.23 -9.25
C LYS A 159 -6.58 15.07 -7.75
N ASP A 160 -7.73 14.62 -7.32
CA ASP A 160 -8.18 14.62 -5.93
C ASP A 160 -7.50 13.56 -5.03
N ASN A 161 -6.48 12.89 -5.54
CA ASN A 161 -5.74 11.84 -4.82
C ASN A 161 -5.05 12.37 -3.57
N VAL A 162 -4.91 11.48 -2.60
CA VAL A 162 -4.34 11.78 -1.28
C VAL A 162 -3.43 10.66 -0.80
N ALA A 163 -2.60 10.97 0.18
CA ALA A 163 -1.89 9.99 0.99
C ALA A 163 -2.08 10.29 2.48
N LEU A 164 -2.08 9.25 3.27
CA LEU A 164 -2.21 9.29 4.72
C LEU A 164 -0.99 8.63 5.34
N ILE A 165 -0.24 9.36 6.15
CA ILE A 165 0.99 8.88 6.78
C ILE A 165 0.79 8.85 8.29
N ALA A 166 1.04 7.70 8.90
CA ALA A 166 1.01 7.50 10.33
C ALA A 166 2.41 7.20 10.86
N VAL A 167 2.85 7.91 11.89
CA VAL A 167 3.99 7.49 12.71
C VAL A 167 3.42 6.80 13.93
N LEU A 168 3.68 5.50 14.04
CA LEU A 168 3.18 4.63 15.09
C LEU A 168 4.31 4.26 16.04
N GLU A 169 4.01 4.13 17.33
CA GLU A 169 4.89 3.55 18.33
C GLU A 169 4.48 2.10 18.57
N ALA A 170 5.44 1.18 18.46
CA ALA A 170 5.24 -0.21 18.84
C ALA A 170 5.22 -0.34 20.36
N LEU A 171 4.12 -0.86 20.92
CA LEU A 171 3.95 -1.03 22.37
C LEU A 171 4.77 -2.20 22.91
N GLU A 172 5.14 -3.15 22.07
CA GLU A 172 6.10 -4.21 22.36
C GLU A 172 7.37 -4.00 21.51
N PRO A 173 8.37 -3.26 22.00
CA PRO A 173 9.57 -2.97 21.22
C PRO A 173 10.39 -4.25 20.98
N PRO A 174 11.04 -4.39 19.81
CA PRO A 174 11.80 -5.59 19.44
C PRO A 174 13.07 -5.77 20.27
N PHE A 175 13.66 -4.67 20.76
CA PHE A 175 14.91 -4.69 21.48
C PHE A 175 14.68 -4.42 22.97
N ALA A 176 15.34 -5.21 23.82
CA ALA A 176 15.33 -4.96 25.26
C ALA A 176 16.02 -3.63 25.57
N ASP A 177 15.56 -2.94 26.62
CA ASP A 177 16.23 -1.77 27.16
C ASP A 177 17.68 -2.14 27.49
N GLY A 178 18.64 -1.55 26.79
CA GLY A 178 20.03 -1.67 27.15
C GLY A 178 20.20 -1.04 28.55
N GLY A 179 20.46 -1.91 29.54
CA GLY A 179 20.64 -1.52 30.95
C GLY A 179 21.85 -0.61 31.18
N GLY A 180 21.80 0.60 30.66
CA GLY A 180 22.74 1.67 30.97
C GLY A 180 22.17 2.61 32.05
N PRO A 181 22.99 3.29 32.83
CA PRO A 181 22.55 4.14 33.94
C PRO A 181 21.73 5.37 33.56
N SER A 182 21.45 5.59 32.28
CA SER A 182 20.56 6.64 31.75
C SER A 182 19.25 6.05 31.20
N GLY A 183 18.57 5.21 31.93
CA GLY A 183 17.37 4.43 31.69
C GLY A 183 16.22 5.08 30.92
N GLY A 184 16.43 5.49 29.69
CA GLY A 184 15.37 5.85 28.73
C GLY A 184 15.06 4.65 27.83
N SER A 185 13.89 4.04 28.01
CA SER A 185 13.38 3.05 27.06
C SER A 185 13.40 3.64 25.66
N ARG A 186 14.13 3.01 24.74
CA ARG A 186 14.18 3.44 23.33
C ARG A 186 12.85 3.08 22.66
N ARG A 187 12.04 4.09 22.40
CA ARG A 187 10.77 3.92 21.69
C ARG A 187 11.01 3.38 20.28
N GLN A 188 10.30 2.32 19.91
CA GLN A 188 10.30 1.83 18.54
C GLN A 188 9.19 2.50 17.75
N LEU A 189 9.56 3.33 16.79
CA LEU A 189 8.63 3.96 15.85
C LEU A 189 8.61 3.23 14.52
N VAL A 190 7.47 3.28 13.84
CA VAL A 190 7.27 2.79 12.48
C VAL A 190 6.45 3.82 11.72
N CYS A 191 6.91 4.22 10.54
CA CYS A 191 6.18 5.11 9.64
C CYS A 191 5.43 4.29 8.60
N VAL A 192 4.13 4.53 8.46
CA VAL A 192 3.26 3.84 7.52
C VAL A 192 2.58 4.85 6.60
N ALA A 193 2.88 4.81 5.31
CA ALA A 193 2.22 5.60 4.29
C ALA A 193 1.20 4.74 3.53
N ASN A 194 -0.03 5.24 3.44
CA ASN A 194 -1.14 4.65 2.70
C ASN A 194 -1.58 5.63 1.63
N THR A 195 -1.62 5.20 0.37
CA THR A 195 -1.98 6.07 -0.74
C THR A 195 -2.81 5.38 -1.81
N HIS A 196 -3.53 6.20 -2.58
CA HIS A 196 -4.19 5.81 -3.80
C HIS A 196 -3.83 6.84 -4.88
N ILE A 197 -3.02 6.43 -5.85
CA ILE A 197 -2.49 7.28 -6.93
C ILE A 197 -3.50 7.36 -8.07
N HIS A 198 -3.39 8.38 -8.90
CA HIS A 198 -4.30 8.63 -10.02
C HIS A 198 -4.41 7.44 -10.97
N SER A 199 -5.64 7.14 -11.41
CA SER A 199 -5.95 5.89 -12.13
C SER A 199 -5.81 5.96 -13.65
N ASN A 200 -5.93 7.15 -14.28
CA ASN A 200 -5.95 7.25 -15.73
C ASN A 200 -4.62 6.76 -16.35
N PRO A 201 -4.64 5.70 -17.19
CA PRO A 201 -3.44 5.12 -17.79
C PRO A 201 -2.73 6.05 -18.79
N GLU A 202 -3.41 7.07 -19.30
CA GLU A 202 -2.83 8.06 -20.21
C GLU A 202 -2.03 9.17 -19.49
N LEU A 203 -2.15 9.27 -18.17
CA LEU A 203 -1.53 10.30 -17.36
C LEU A 203 -0.34 9.76 -16.53
N ASN A 204 0.55 9.04 -17.17
CA ASN A 204 1.73 8.44 -16.49
C ASN A 204 2.68 9.50 -15.91
N ASP A 205 2.77 10.68 -16.52
CA ASP A 205 3.51 11.83 -15.98
C ASP A 205 2.93 12.31 -14.65
N VAL A 206 1.61 12.39 -14.55
CA VAL A 206 0.91 12.78 -13.31
C VAL A 206 1.10 11.73 -12.22
N LYS A 207 0.99 10.44 -12.57
CA LYS A 207 1.23 9.33 -11.63
C LYS A 207 2.66 9.38 -11.07
N LEU A 208 3.66 9.50 -11.95
CA LEU A 208 5.05 9.58 -11.56
C LEU A 208 5.31 10.81 -10.67
N TRP A 209 4.73 11.96 -11.02
CA TRP A 209 4.83 13.17 -10.22
C TRP A 209 4.21 13.00 -8.82
N GLN A 210 3.02 12.37 -8.72
CA GLN A 210 2.39 12.09 -7.42
C GLN A 210 3.26 11.16 -6.57
N VAL A 211 3.77 10.08 -7.15
CA VAL A 211 4.67 9.13 -6.46
C VAL A 211 5.94 9.84 -5.99
N HIS A 212 6.58 10.61 -6.85
CA HIS A 212 7.77 11.38 -6.50
C HIS A 212 7.50 12.38 -5.37
N THR A 213 6.38 13.09 -5.43
CA THR A 213 5.96 14.03 -4.39
C THR A 213 5.79 13.33 -3.03
N LEU A 214 5.15 12.17 -3.01
CA LEU A 214 5.00 11.36 -1.79
C LEU A 214 6.36 10.93 -1.23
N LEU A 215 7.23 10.38 -2.07
CA LEU A 215 8.55 9.89 -1.66
C LEU A 215 9.45 11.01 -1.14
N LYS A 216 9.41 12.19 -1.74
CA LYS A 216 10.14 13.36 -1.24
C LYS A 216 9.62 13.85 0.11
N GLY A 217 8.31 13.74 0.35
CA GLY A 217 7.71 13.98 1.67
C GLY A 217 8.18 12.98 2.72
N LEU A 218 8.24 11.72 2.36
CA LEU A 218 8.73 10.64 3.24
C LEU A 218 10.24 10.77 3.55
N GLU A 219 11.05 11.21 2.60
CA GLU A 219 12.46 11.51 2.84
C GLU A 219 12.65 12.59 3.93
N LYS A 220 11.80 13.60 3.96
CA LYS A 220 11.84 14.65 5.00
C LYS A 220 11.53 14.08 6.38
N ILE A 221 10.60 13.13 6.47
CA ILE A 221 10.29 12.42 7.72
C ILE A 221 11.49 11.54 8.13
N ALA A 222 12.09 10.82 7.19
CA ALA A 222 13.26 9.97 7.44
C ALA A 222 14.49 10.77 7.89
N ALA A 223 14.69 11.96 7.35
CA ALA A 223 15.81 12.84 7.70
C ALA A 223 15.76 13.32 9.17
N SER A 224 14.56 13.40 9.74
CA SER A 224 14.37 13.85 11.14
C SER A 224 14.54 12.73 12.17
N ALA A 225 14.43 11.46 11.76
CA ALA A 225 14.56 10.29 12.63
C ALA A 225 14.80 9.03 11.78
N ASP A 226 15.64 8.14 12.28
CA ASP A 226 15.89 6.82 11.68
C ASP A 226 14.73 5.88 12.03
N ILE A 227 13.64 5.96 11.26
CA ILE A 227 12.40 5.23 11.50
C ILE A 227 12.18 4.21 10.37
N PRO A 228 11.92 2.93 10.69
CA PRO A 228 11.45 1.97 9.72
C PRO A 228 10.22 2.49 8.96
N MET A 229 10.20 2.35 7.64
CA MET A 229 9.10 2.83 6.80
C MET A 229 8.45 1.71 6.00
N LEU A 230 7.14 1.83 5.89
CA LEU A 230 6.28 1.03 5.03
C LEU A 230 5.49 1.98 4.14
N VAL A 231 5.49 1.71 2.84
CA VAL A 231 4.75 2.48 1.84
C VAL A 231 3.84 1.50 1.10
N ALA A 232 2.55 1.64 1.31
CA ALA A 232 1.58 0.69 0.79
C ALA A 232 0.41 1.41 0.11
N GLY A 233 -0.26 0.73 -0.80
CA GLY A 233 -1.45 1.24 -1.43
C GLY A 233 -1.67 0.76 -2.85
N ASP A 234 -2.65 1.40 -3.47
CA ASP A 234 -2.94 1.29 -4.89
C ASP A 234 -2.22 2.42 -5.64
N PHE A 235 -1.15 2.07 -6.33
CA PHE A 235 -0.33 3.03 -7.08
C PHE A 235 -0.80 3.19 -8.52
N ASN A 236 -1.81 2.45 -8.95
CA ASN A 236 -2.33 2.49 -10.33
C ASN A 236 -1.24 2.42 -11.40
N THR A 237 -0.21 1.63 -11.14
CA THR A 237 1.05 1.60 -11.89
C THR A 237 1.52 0.16 -11.99
N ILE A 238 1.78 -0.31 -13.20
CA ILE A 238 2.23 -1.68 -13.45
C ILE A 238 3.72 -1.85 -13.17
N PRO A 239 4.19 -3.06 -12.84
CA PRO A 239 5.61 -3.36 -12.73
C PRO A 239 6.37 -2.99 -14.01
N GLY A 240 7.54 -2.38 -13.86
CA GLY A 240 8.37 -1.91 -14.98
C GLY A 240 8.06 -0.51 -15.49
N SER A 241 6.95 0.12 -15.05
CA SER A 241 6.66 1.52 -15.34
C SER A 241 7.64 2.48 -14.67
N ALA A 242 7.65 3.75 -15.09
CA ALA A 242 8.49 4.78 -14.49
C ALA A 242 8.18 4.97 -13.00
N ALA A 243 6.90 5.02 -12.63
CA ALA A 243 6.49 5.16 -11.24
C ALA A 243 6.89 3.94 -10.39
N HIS A 244 6.75 2.73 -10.89
CA HIS A 244 7.24 1.53 -10.22
C HIS A 244 8.76 1.53 -10.06
N SER A 245 9.51 1.93 -11.10
CA SER A 245 10.97 2.09 -11.02
C SER A 245 11.38 3.10 -9.95
N MET A 246 10.67 4.22 -9.84
CA MET A 246 10.89 5.20 -8.78
C MET A 246 10.73 4.56 -7.39
N LEU A 247 9.69 3.77 -7.19
CA LEU A 247 9.41 3.10 -5.90
C LEU A 247 10.49 2.08 -5.52
N VAL A 248 10.88 1.20 -6.45
CA VAL A 248 11.70 0.02 -6.12
C VAL A 248 13.19 0.17 -6.45
N LYS A 249 13.56 1.11 -7.32
CA LYS A 249 14.94 1.38 -7.71
C LYS A 249 15.47 2.74 -7.23
N GLY A 250 14.59 3.58 -6.69
CA GLY A 250 14.94 4.92 -6.22
C GLY A 250 15.15 5.96 -7.30
N SER A 251 15.02 5.59 -8.58
CA SER A 251 15.23 6.50 -9.72
C SER A 251 14.51 6.00 -10.97
N VAL A 252 14.41 6.88 -11.95
CA VAL A 252 13.90 6.55 -13.29
C VAL A 252 15.02 6.71 -14.30
N GLN A 253 15.23 5.70 -15.16
CA GLN A 253 16.22 5.77 -16.21
C GLN A 253 15.85 6.88 -17.21
N PRO A 254 16.81 7.76 -17.61
CA PRO A 254 16.53 8.85 -18.56
C PRO A 254 15.96 8.39 -19.90
N ALA A 255 16.28 7.16 -20.32
CA ALA A 255 15.76 6.55 -21.55
C ALA A 255 14.37 5.90 -21.40
N ASN A 256 13.74 5.98 -20.22
CA ASN A 256 12.41 5.40 -20.04
C ASN A 256 11.40 6.09 -20.99
N PRO A 257 10.67 5.32 -21.82
CA PRO A 257 9.79 5.90 -22.83
C PRO A 257 8.64 6.73 -22.24
N GLU A 258 8.21 6.46 -21.01
CA GLU A 258 7.18 7.25 -20.33
C GLU A 258 7.61 8.71 -20.05
N LEU A 259 8.92 8.98 -19.97
CA LEU A 259 9.44 10.34 -19.80
C LEU A 259 9.29 11.20 -21.07
N ALA A 260 9.03 10.58 -22.22
CA ALA A 260 8.82 11.32 -23.47
C ALA A 260 7.46 12.04 -23.50
N ASN A 261 6.45 11.54 -22.78
CA ASN A 261 5.14 12.16 -22.68
C ASN A 261 5.07 13.05 -21.43
N ASP A 262 5.66 14.22 -21.51
CA ASP A 262 5.72 15.21 -20.43
C ASP A 262 5.34 16.61 -20.97
N PRO A 263 4.05 16.82 -21.28
CA PRO A 263 3.58 18.07 -21.92
C PRO A 263 3.81 19.31 -21.07
N LEU A 264 3.94 19.16 -19.75
CA LEU A 264 4.19 20.28 -18.85
C LEU A 264 5.68 20.46 -18.51
N GLY A 265 6.54 19.51 -18.89
CA GLY A 265 7.94 19.54 -18.52
C GLY A 265 8.24 19.33 -17.03
N ILE A 266 7.29 18.73 -16.28
CA ILE A 266 7.39 18.54 -14.82
C ILE A 266 8.33 17.39 -14.43
N LEU A 267 8.64 16.51 -15.38
CA LEU A 267 9.55 15.38 -15.19
C LEU A 267 11.01 15.71 -15.54
N ARG A 268 11.30 16.97 -15.83
CA ARG A 268 12.61 17.43 -16.25
C ARG A 268 13.28 18.34 -15.21
N PRO A 269 14.59 18.24 -15.03
CA PRO A 269 15.47 17.22 -15.61
C PRO A 269 15.23 15.85 -14.94
N ALA A 270 15.39 14.76 -15.71
CA ALA A 270 15.18 13.38 -15.22
C ALA A 270 16.08 13.04 -14.01
N SER A 271 17.22 13.70 -13.86
CA SER A 271 18.12 13.57 -12.71
C SER A 271 17.50 13.95 -11.37
N LYS A 272 16.41 14.72 -11.35
CA LYS A 272 15.67 15.05 -10.14
C LYS A 272 14.67 13.95 -9.74
N LEU A 273 14.34 13.02 -10.65
CA LEU A 273 13.43 11.91 -10.40
C LEU A 273 14.15 10.79 -9.66
N GLN A 274 14.47 11.04 -8.40
CA GLN A 274 15.14 10.10 -7.51
C GLN A 274 14.79 10.35 -6.05
N HIS A 275 14.98 9.31 -5.23
CA HIS A 275 14.91 9.40 -3.77
C HIS A 275 15.99 8.51 -3.13
N GLN A 276 16.27 8.73 -1.85
CA GLN A 276 17.31 8.05 -1.09
C GLN A 276 16.76 7.03 -0.09
N LEU A 277 15.44 6.79 -0.06
CA LEU A 277 14.86 5.79 0.82
C LEU A 277 15.26 4.38 0.34
N PRO A 278 15.76 3.50 1.22
CA PRO A 278 16.17 2.14 0.85
C PRO A 278 14.97 1.21 0.72
N LEU A 279 14.04 1.52 -0.19
CA LEU A 279 12.81 0.79 -0.40
C LEU A 279 12.99 -0.44 -1.29
N ALA A 280 12.30 -1.52 -0.94
CA ALA A 280 12.10 -2.69 -1.79
C ALA A 280 10.64 -3.15 -1.72
N SER A 281 10.19 -3.87 -2.75
CA SER A 281 8.88 -4.50 -2.73
C SER A 281 8.91 -5.78 -1.88
N ALA A 282 7.95 -5.92 -0.97
CA ALA A 282 7.89 -7.06 -0.07
C ALA A 282 7.61 -8.38 -0.81
N TYR A 283 6.75 -8.36 -1.83
CA TYR A 283 6.46 -9.57 -2.62
C TYR A 283 7.62 -9.96 -3.54
N SER A 284 8.45 -9.04 -4.00
CA SER A 284 9.66 -9.38 -4.74
C SER A 284 10.69 -10.10 -3.86
N ALA A 285 10.68 -9.90 -2.56
CA ALA A 285 11.47 -10.66 -1.62
C ALA A 285 11.07 -12.15 -1.56
N VAL A 286 9.79 -12.46 -1.81
CA VAL A 286 9.30 -13.86 -1.96
C VAL A 286 9.98 -14.55 -3.13
N ALA A 287 10.12 -13.86 -4.26
CA ALA A 287 10.76 -14.40 -5.45
C ALA A 287 12.24 -14.77 -5.21
N ALA A 288 12.91 -14.00 -4.37
CA ALA A 288 14.33 -14.20 -4.04
C ALA A 288 14.58 -15.28 -2.95
N CYS A 289 13.56 -15.70 -2.21
CA CYS A 289 13.71 -16.71 -1.17
C CYS A 289 13.99 -18.09 -1.76
N PRO A 290 14.84 -18.93 -1.11
CA PRO A 290 14.95 -20.35 -1.46
C PRO A 290 13.61 -21.07 -1.34
N ASP A 291 13.41 -22.11 -2.15
CA ASP A 291 12.23 -22.97 -2.06
C ASP A 291 12.34 -23.84 -0.80
N ALA A 292 11.51 -23.54 0.19
CA ALA A 292 11.49 -24.30 1.45
C ALA A 292 10.51 -25.48 1.40
N ASP A 293 9.36 -25.29 0.72
CA ASP A 293 8.28 -26.29 0.65
C ASP A 293 7.37 -26.08 -0.59
N HIS A 294 6.34 -26.92 -0.70
CA HIS A 294 5.37 -26.81 -1.78
C HIS A 294 4.54 -25.50 -1.73
N GLY A 295 4.36 -24.92 -0.55
CA GLY A 295 3.67 -23.64 -0.38
C GLY A 295 4.46 -22.49 -0.98
N SER A 296 5.76 -22.42 -0.69
CA SER A 296 6.65 -21.39 -1.24
C SER A 296 6.82 -21.53 -2.76
N GLN A 297 6.91 -22.76 -3.28
CA GLN A 297 6.95 -23.01 -4.73
C GLN A 297 5.66 -22.60 -5.42
N ARG A 298 4.50 -22.86 -4.81
CA ARG A 298 3.20 -22.44 -5.34
C ARG A 298 3.09 -20.92 -5.35
N GLN A 299 3.53 -20.25 -4.30
CA GLN A 299 3.56 -18.81 -4.18
C GLN A 299 4.41 -18.17 -5.28
N LYS A 300 5.62 -18.68 -5.54
CA LYS A 300 6.51 -18.19 -6.59
C LYS A 300 5.91 -18.29 -7.98
N ARG A 301 5.13 -19.34 -8.27
CA ARG A 301 4.42 -19.47 -9.56
C ARG A 301 3.37 -18.39 -9.79
N ARG A 302 2.92 -17.72 -8.73
CA ARG A 302 1.96 -16.60 -8.76
C ARG A 302 2.63 -15.24 -8.88
N LEU A 303 3.96 -15.21 -8.91
CA LEU A 303 4.77 -14.03 -9.16
C LEU A 303 5.20 -13.98 -10.63
N ASP A 304 5.39 -12.77 -11.12
CA ASP A 304 6.03 -12.52 -12.42
C ASP A 304 7.53 -12.79 -12.31
N SER A 305 8.08 -13.61 -13.22
CA SER A 305 9.48 -14.03 -13.15
C SER A 305 10.48 -12.92 -13.46
N ALA A 306 10.06 -11.89 -14.18
CA ALA A 306 10.93 -10.78 -14.57
C ALA A 306 11.01 -9.71 -13.48
N THR A 307 9.92 -9.46 -12.77
CA THR A 307 9.81 -8.37 -11.80
C THR A 307 9.77 -8.84 -10.35
N GLY A 308 9.42 -10.10 -10.10
CA GLY A 308 9.18 -10.64 -8.76
C GLY A 308 7.88 -10.15 -8.12
N GLU A 309 7.11 -9.32 -8.82
CA GLU A 309 5.83 -8.83 -8.32
C GLU A 309 4.70 -9.83 -8.55
N PRO A 310 3.55 -9.72 -7.85
CA PRO A 310 2.39 -10.52 -8.15
C PRO A 310 2.01 -10.43 -9.63
N LYS A 311 1.52 -11.53 -10.22
CA LYS A 311 1.03 -11.50 -11.60
C LYS A 311 -0.18 -10.59 -11.79
N PHE A 312 -0.97 -10.43 -10.73
CA PHE A 312 -2.05 -9.47 -10.66
C PHE A 312 -2.40 -9.14 -9.20
N THR A 313 -2.89 -7.95 -8.98
CA THR A 313 -3.58 -7.52 -7.77
C THR A 313 -4.97 -6.95 -8.08
N ASN A 314 -5.21 -6.64 -9.36
CA ASN A 314 -6.50 -6.23 -9.89
C ASN A 314 -6.81 -7.10 -11.12
N ILE A 315 -8.02 -7.64 -11.18
CA ILE A 315 -8.49 -8.46 -12.29
C ILE A 315 -9.98 -8.23 -12.55
N THR A 316 -10.27 -7.62 -13.67
CA THR A 316 -11.62 -7.37 -14.17
C THR A 316 -11.84 -8.06 -15.50
N LYS A 317 -12.98 -7.84 -16.12
CA LYS A 317 -13.25 -8.35 -17.47
C LYS A 317 -12.20 -7.88 -18.49
N ASP A 318 -11.81 -6.61 -18.39
CA ASP A 318 -11.00 -5.94 -19.42
C ASP A 318 -9.55 -5.65 -18.97
N PHE A 319 -9.22 -5.90 -17.72
CA PHE A 319 -7.90 -5.64 -17.16
C PHE A 319 -7.41 -6.77 -16.26
N ARG A 320 -6.12 -7.05 -16.34
CA ARG A 320 -5.40 -7.94 -15.42
C ARG A 320 -4.00 -7.41 -15.23
N GLY A 321 -3.65 -7.07 -14.01
CA GLY A 321 -2.32 -6.57 -13.71
C GLY A 321 -2.11 -6.25 -12.24
N THR A 322 -0.90 -5.89 -11.90
CA THR A 322 -0.51 -5.50 -10.54
C THR A 322 -0.45 -3.99 -10.44
N LEU A 323 -1.23 -3.45 -9.52
CA LEU A 323 -1.39 -2.03 -9.23
C LEU A 323 -1.08 -1.70 -7.77
N ASP A 324 -1.10 -2.71 -6.90
CA ASP A 324 -0.96 -2.60 -5.46
C ASP A 324 0.40 -3.13 -5.01
N TYR A 325 1.03 -2.43 -4.07
CA TYR A 325 2.35 -2.78 -3.57
C TYR A 325 2.44 -2.54 -2.06
N ILE A 326 3.30 -3.33 -1.41
CA ILE A 326 3.80 -3.07 -0.07
C ILE A 326 5.31 -2.92 -0.18
N LEU A 327 5.82 -1.72 0.11
CA LEU A 327 7.24 -1.39 0.09
C LEU A 327 7.72 -1.18 1.52
N TYR A 328 8.97 -1.50 1.78
CA TYR A 328 9.57 -1.41 3.10
C TYR A 328 11.03 -0.97 3.03
N THR A 329 11.54 -0.37 4.09
CA THR A 329 12.95 0.00 4.22
C THR A 329 13.80 -1.23 4.57
N THR A 330 14.72 -1.58 3.68
CA THR A 330 15.51 -2.82 3.75
C THR A 330 16.62 -2.79 4.80
N ASP A 331 16.96 -1.63 5.31
CA ASP A 331 17.95 -1.44 6.39
C ASP A 331 17.37 -1.71 7.78
N SER A 332 16.04 -1.68 7.92
CA SER A 332 15.36 -1.73 9.20
C SER A 332 14.34 -2.86 9.36
N LEU A 333 13.78 -3.35 8.27
CA LEU A 333 12.74 -4.39 8.24
C LEU A 333 13.12 -5.56 7.34
N VAL A 334 12.57 -6.74 7.66
CA VAL A 334 12.72 -7.97 6.89
C VAL A 334 11.34 -8.62 6.73
N PRO A 335 10.88 -8.95 5.51
CA PRO A 335 9.70 -9.77 5.33
C PRO A 335 9.92 -11.19 5.88
N ALA A 336 9.02 -11.65 6.75
CA ALA A 336 9.08 -12.96 7.39
C ALA A 336 8.02 -13.95 6.89
N ALA A 337 6.91 -13.43 6.37
CA ALA A 337 5.84 -14.19 5.73
C ALA A 337 5.03 -13.29 4.80
N ALA A 338 4.45 -13.86 3.78
CA ALA A 338 3.56 -13.14 2.86
C ALA A 338 2.25 -13.90 2.66
N LEU A 339 1.15 -13.17 2.58
CA LEU A 339 -0.17 -13.74 2.32
C LEU A 339 -0.18 -14.42 0.95
N GLU A 340 -0.68 -15.64 0.92
CA GLU A 340 -0.84 -16.41 -0.30
C GLU A 340 -1.62 -15.62 -1.36
N LEU A 341 -1.06 -15.53 -2.56
CA LEU A 341 -1.73 -14.92 -3.71
C LEU A 341 -2.73 -15.92 -4.31
N PRO A 342 -3.91 -15.50 -4.75
CA PRO A 342 -4.84 -16.39 -5.43
C PRO A 342 -4.38 -16.68 -6.86
N ASP A 343 -4.81 -17.83 -7.38
CA ASP A 343 -4.73 -18.09 -8.82
C ASP A 343 -5.83 -17.33 -9.57
N GLU A 344 -5.59 -17.07 -10.83
CA GLU A 344 -6.58 -16.42 -11.69
C GLU A 344 -7.90 -17.20 -11.75
N SER A 345 -7.82 -18.53 -11.78
CA SER A 345 -9.00 -19.42 -11.78
C SER A 345 -9.86 -19.30 -10.52
N GLU A 346 -9.25 -18.93 -9.39
CA GLU A 346 -9.97 -18.71 -8.12
C GLU A 346 -10.72 -17.36 -8.11
N CYS A 347 -10.23 -16.40 -8.91
CA CYS A 347 -10.80 -15.06 -8.99
C CYS A 347 -11.87 -14.94 -10.09
N ARG A 348 -11.79 -15.75 -11.15
CA ARG A 348 -12.75 -15.69 -12.24
C ARG A 348 -13.99 -16.51 -11.92
N SER A 349 -15.15 -15.92 -12.18
CA SER A 349 -16.43 -16.62 -12.11
C SER A 349 -16.57 -17.65 -13.26
N LYS A 350 -17.64 -18.45 -13.20
CA LYS A 350 -17.98 -19.42 -14.26
C LYS A 350 -18.09 -18.80 -15.67
N SER A 351 -18.40 -17.52 -15.75
CA SER A 351 -18.45 -16.74 -17.00
C SER A 351 -17.07 -16.24 -17.46
N ASN A 352 -16.00 -16.63 -16.79
CA ASN A 352 -14.63 -16.15 -17.01
C ASN A 352 -14.47 -14.62 -16.88
N ALA A 353 -15.42 -13.96 -16.24
CA ALA A 353 -15.32 -12.56 -15.85
C ALA A 353 -14.48 -12.42 -14.57
N GLY A 354 -13.89 -11.26 -14.35
CA GLY A 354 -13.03 -11.02 -13.20
C GLY A 354 -13.76 -10.73 -11.89
N LEU A 355 -13.15 -9.89 -11.10
CA LEU A 355 -13.66 -9.36 -9.84
C LEU A 355 -14.38 -8.02 -10.05
N PRO A 356 -15.31 -7.60 -9.16
CA PRO A 356 -15.89 -8.40 -8.09
C PRO A 356 -16.83 -9.51 -8.59
N ASN A 357 -17.14 -10.46 -7.73
CA ASN A 357 -18.12 -11.51 -7.99
C ASN A 357 -18.82 -11.92 -6.67
N ASP A 358 -19.51 -13.04 -6.65
CA ASP A 358 -20.23 -13.50 -5.47
C ASP A 358 -19.35 -13.89 -4.28
N SER A 359 -18.10 -14.22 -4.53
CA SER A 359 -17.14 -14.63 -3.50
C SER A 359 -16.17 -13.50 -3.11
N TRP A 360 -15.78 -12.67 -4.05
CA TRP A 360 -14.83 -11.58 -3.88
C TRP A 360 -15.53 -10.23 -4.06
N SER A 361 -15.53 -9.41 -3.03
CA SER A 361 -16.30 -8.16 -3.00
C SER A 361 -15.54 -6.92 -3.44
N SER A 362 -14.28 -7.03 -3.84
CA SER A 362 -13.50 -5.98 -4.50
C SER A 362 -12.96 -6.47 -5.84
N ASP A 363 -12.65 -5.56 -6.74
CA ASP A 363 -11.93 -5.83 -7.99
C ASP A 363 -10.42 -5.99 -7.79
N HIS A 364 -9.92 -5.68 -6.59
CA HIS A 364 -8.57 -5.96 -6.13
C HIS A 364 -8.52 -7.18 -5.20
N VAL A 365 -7.31 -7.71 -5.01
CA VAL A 365 -7.02 -8.70 -3.99
C VAL A 365 -6.12 -8.09 -2.91
N ALA A 366 -6.35 -8.45 -1.65
CA ALA A 366 -5.55 -7.97 -0.55
C ALA A 366 -4.12 -8.49 -0.62
N LEU A 367 -3.15 -7.63 -0.31
CA LEU A 367 -1.77 -7.99 -0.01
C LEU A 367 -1.54 -7.90 1.50
N MET A 368 -0.80 -8.85 2.06
CA MET A 368 -0.39 -8.78 3.48
C MET A 368 0.97 -9.42 3.66
N VAL A 369 1.81 -8.78 4.45
CA VAL A 369 3.17 -9.24 4.75
C VAL A 369 3.44 -9.10 6.24
N GLU A 370 4.08 -10.12 6.82
CA GLU A 370 4.62 -10.07 8.17
C GLU A 370 6.05 -9.57 8.12
N PHE A 371 6.39 -8.60 8.97
CA PHE A 371 7.72 -8.01 9.07
C PHE A 371 8.34 -8.27 10.43
N CYS A 372 9.65 -8.53 10.40
CA CYS A 372 10.54 -8.52 11.55
C CYS A 372 11.49 -7.32 11.46
N TYR A 373 12.06 -6.93 12.59
CA TYR A 373 13.08 -5.88 12.64
C TYR A 373 14.47 -6.45 12.38
N VAL A 374 15.28 -5.75 11.60
CA VAL A 374 16.70 -6.10 11.37
C VAL A 374 17.44 -6.05 12.70
N GLN A 375 18.26 -7.05 12.98
CA GLN A 375 19.11 -7.08 14.17
C GLN A 375 20.21 -6.01 14.05
N PRO A 376 20.41 -5.12 15.05
CA PRO A 376 21.49 -4.15 15.01
C PRO A 376 22.86 -4.83 14.92
N SER A 377 23.74 -4.28 14.07
CA SER A 377 25.12 -4.74 13.96
C SER A 377 25.83 -4.47 15.31
N GLY A 378 26.17 -5.53 16.05
CA GLY A 378 26.82 -5.43 17.36
C GLY A 378 26.24 -6.32 18.47
N ALA A 379 25.04 -6.88 18.28
CA ALA A 379 24.41 -7.76 19.28
C ALA A 379 24.90 -9.23 19.21
N ALA A 380 25.71 -9.60 18.23
CA ALA A 380 26.17 -10.99 18.02
C ALA A 380 27.32 -11.44 18.93
N ALA A 381 27.84 -10.62 19.83
CA ALA A 381 29.07 -10.94 20.60
C ALA A 381 28.83 -11.34 22.07
N ALA A 382 27.58 -11.44 22.55
CA ALA A 382 27.33 -11.66 23.98
C ALA A 382 26.86 -13.09 24.36
N SER A 383 26.75 -14.05 23.41
CA SER A 383 26.27 -15.41 23.73
C SER A 383 27.33 -16.53 23.61
N GLY A 384 28.61 -16.19 23.60
CA GLY A 384 29.71 -17.15 23.39
C GLY A 384 30.87 -17.06 24.37
N ALA A 385 30.63 -16.86 25.68
CA ALA A 385 31.68 -17.02 26.69
C ALA A 385 31.08 -17.36 28.05
N SER A 386 30.75 -18.62 28.25
CA SER A 386 30.79 -19.27 29.58
C SER A 386 30.86 -20.79 29.35
N SER A 387 32.05 -21.26 29.28
CA SER A 387 32.42 -22.65 29.55
C SER A 387 32.92 -22.75 30.98
#